data_30fd87161b0e957f37af467e3a26a854
#
_entry.id   30fd87161b0e957f37af467e3a26a854
#
_cell.length_a   1.000
_cell.length_b   1.000
_cell.length_c   1.000
_cell.angle_alpha   90.00
_cell.angle_beta   90.00
_cell.angle_gamma   90.00
#
_symmetry.space_group_name_H-M   'P 1'
#
loop_
_entity.id
_entity.type
_entity.pdbx_description
1 polymer ?
#
loop_
_entity_poly.entity_id
_entity_poly.type
_entity_poly.pdbx_seq_one_letter_code
_entity_poly.pdbx_strand_id
1 'polypeptide(L)'
;MRTPLANAIFVSLLLAAGANDGAACTNSGSFERWLSEFRSEARSQGISPRALSALDGVTFDQSVINSDRRQSVFSQSFLEFSDRMAAKFRIDNGRARIAKNKAVFDKIEQQFGVPAPVITAFWALETDFGANNGHLSTLRSLATLAYDCRRPEKFRAELTDALRIVERGDLTPDQMIGPWAGEMGQTQFVPSIYYKYGLDYDGDGRADLIHSVPDVLASSANYLKGLGWRRGEPWLKEARVPENMDWSQADLGIEHTVGEWARMGVQVANGDRVPEGLQASLLLPMGRNGPAFLAFHNFKVYLEWNQSLVYSTTAAYLATRIAGAPAVSRGRGVVPFGYEQTKELQGLLRAKGYDVGEVDGKLGLATRASIKKVQEKLGLPADSYPSPELIARLRSR
;
A
#
# COMPACT_ATOMS: atom_id res chain seq x y z
N MET A 1 11.39 -25.64 -20.82
CA MET A 1 10.39 -24.62 -21.13
C MET A 1 10.27 -23.70 -19.94
N ARG A 2 10.80 -22.49 -20.03
CA ARG A 2 10.75 -21.49 -18.94
C ARG A 2 9.45 -20.71 -19.10
N THR A 3 8.50 -20.90 -18.21
CA THR A 3 7.31 -20.04 -18.10
C THR A 3 7.75 -18.63 -17.73
N PRO A 4 7.22 -17.58 -18.36
CA PRO A 4 7.53 -16.21 -17.97
C PRO A 4 6.96 -15.94 -16.60
N LEU A 5 7.84 -15.64 -15.65
CA LEU A 5 7.50 -15.21 -14.30
C LEU A 5 6.75 -13.87 -14.33
N ALA A 6 5.71 -13.87 -13.56
CA ALA A 6 4.71 -12.84 -13.36
C ALA A 6 5.27 -11.43 -13.22
N ASN A 7 4.63 -10.51 -13.93
CA ASN A 7 4.75 -9.07 -13.72
C ASN A 7 4.58 -8.72 -12.24
N ALA A 8 5.58 -8.10 -11.67
CA ALA A 8 5.49 -7.48 -10.36
C ALA A 8 4.31 -6.51 -10.38
N ILE A 9 3.36 -6.71 -9.48
CA ILE A 9 2.20 -5.83 -9.37
C ILE A 9 2.65 -4.66 -8.52
N PHE A 10 3.07 -3.59 -9.19
CA PHE A 10 3.32 -2.32 -8.55
C PHE A 10 1.96 -1.72 -8.15
N VAL A 11 1.63 -1.84 -6.88
CA VAL A 11 0.47 -1.15 -6.29
C VAL A 11 0.97 0.21 -5.83
N SER A 12 1.04 1.14 -6.77
CA SER A 12 1.40 2.53 -6.47
C SER A 12 0.46 3.13 -5.44
N LEU A 13 1.04 3.80 -4.46
CA LEU A 13 0.34 4.64 -3.49
C LEU A 13 -0.51 5.68 -4.22
N LEU A 14 -1.79 5.41 -4.38
CA LEU A 14 -2.76 6.38 -4.86
C LEU A 14 -3.44 7.00 -3.65
N LEU A 15 -2.84 8.05 -3.10
CA LEU A 15 -3.61 9.03 -2.34
C LEU A 15 -4.71 9.55 -3.27
N ALA A 16 -5.95 9.21 -2.96
CA ALA A 16 -7.11 9.77 -3.60
C ALA A 16 -7.24 11.25 -3.20
N ALA A 17 -6.46 12.11 -3.85
CA ALA A 17 -6.83 13.52 -3.96
C ALA A 17 -7.99 13.54 -4.95
N GLY A 18 -9.15 14.02 -4.51
CA GLY A 18 -10.35 14.10 -5.31
C GLY A 18 -10.05 14.69 -6.69
N ALA A 19 -10.58 14.05 -7.71
CA ALA A 19 -10.57 14.61 -9.05
C ALA A 19 -11.29 15.95 -9.01
N ASN A 20 -10.56 17.05 -9.08
CA ASN A 20 -11.10 18.32 -9.54
C ASN A 20 -11.34 18.16 -11.04
N ASP A 21 -12.53 17.73 -11.39
CA ASP A 21 -13.03 17.84 -12.75
C ASP A 21 -13.04 19.32 -13.10
N GLY A 22 -12.10 19.76 -13.96
CA GLY A 22 -12.18 21.03 -14.63
C GLY A 22 -11.07 22.06 -14.42
N ALA A 23 -9.99 21.75 -13.72
CA ALA A 23 -8.80 22.62 -13.79
C ALA A 23 -8.23 22.51 -15.20
N ALA A 24 -8.26 23.63 -15.94
CA ALA A 24 -7.61 23.72 -17.24
C ALA A 24 -6.14 23.29 -17.08
N CYS A 25 -5.67 22.36 -17.94
CA CYS A 25 -4.27 21.96 -17.95
C CYS A 25 -3.40 23.20 -18.11
N THR A 26 -2.59 23.53 -17.11
CA THR A 26 -1.72 24.70 -17.12
C THR A 26 -0.45 24.50 -17.93
N ASN A 27 -0.16 23.27 -18.36
CA ASN A 27 1.00 22.94 -19.15
C ASN A 27 0.73 23.26 -20.64
N SER A 28 0.88 24.53 -21.00
CA SER A 28 0.79 24.99 -22.39
C SER A 28 2.16 24.94 -23.06
N GLY A 29 2.22 24.38 -24.26
CA GLY A 29 3.45 24.33 -25.07
C GLY A 29 4.12 22.95 -25.11
N SER A 30 5.36 22.90 -25.60
CA SER A 30 6.10 21.63 -25.71
C SER A 30 6.65 21.18 -24.35
N PHE A 31 6.96 19.90 -24.26
CA PHE A 31 7.60 19.31 -23.06
C PHE A 31 8.94 20.00 -22.74
N GLU A 32 9.72 20.35 -23.74
CA GLU A 32 11.01 21.01 -23.58
C GLU A 32 10.86 22.41 -22.96
N ARG A 33 9.85 23.17 -23.42
CA ARG A 33 9.53 24.48 -22.83
C ARG A 33 9.11 24.33 -21.36
N TRP A 34 8.19 23.42 -21.09
CA TRP A 34 7.74 23.12 -19.73
C TRP A 34 8.92 22.70 -18.84
N LEU A 35 9.81 21.81 -19.32
CA LEU A 35 10.98 21.37 -18.57
C LEU A 35 11.94 22.53 -18.27
N SER A 36 12.10 23.46 -19.19
CA SER A 36 12.89 24.69 -18.96
C SER A 36 12.26 25.57 -17.89
N GLU A 37 10.95 25.75 -17.92
CA GLU A 37 10.19 26.49 -16.89
C GLU A 37 10.30 25.79 -15.52
N PHE A 38 10.14 24.48 -15.47
CA PHE A 38 10.33 23.67 -14.25
C PHE A 38 11.75 23.81 -13.66
N ARG A 39 12.78 23.80 -14.50
CA ARG A 39 14.18 24.03 -14.05
C ARG A 39 14.35 25.40 -13.40
N SER A 40 13.71 26.42 -13.93
CA SER A 40 13.76 27.78 -13.37
C SER A 40 13.05 27.85 -12.01
N GLU A 41 11.90 27.18 -11.90
CA GLU A 41 11.17 27.04 -10.64
C GLU A 41 11.98 26.26 -9.59
N ALA A 42 12.51 25.09 -9.93
CA ALA A 42 13.32 24.28 -9.02
C ALA A 42 14.58 25.03 -8.54
N ARG A 43 15.21 25.82 -9.43
CA ARG A 43 16.32 26.72 -9.03
C ARG A 43 15.87 27.74 -8.01
N SER A 44 14.69 28.34 -8.17
CA SER A 44 14.15 29.31 -7.19
C SER A 44 13.85 28.66 -5.84
N GLN A 45 13.64 27.35 -5.81
CA GLN A 45 13.47 26.54 -4.60
C GLN A 45 14.79 26.03 -4.00
N GLY A 46 15.95 26.49 -4.52
CA GLY A 46 17.27 26.19 -3.96
C GLY A 46 17.96 24.97 -4.57
N ILE A 47 17.43 24.36 -5.63
CA ILE A 47 18.11 23.26 -6.32
C ILE A 47 19.32 23.81 -7.12
N SER A 48 20.51 23.25 -6.89
CA SER A 48 21.73 23.71 -7.52
C SER A 48 21.78 23.39 -9.02
N PRO A 49 22.63 24.11 -9.78
CA PRO A 49 22.89 23.78 -11.18
C PRO A 49 23.38 22.35 -11.39
N ARG A 50 24.14 21.80 -10.41
CA ARG A 50 24.64 20.43 -10.43
C ARG A 50 23.47 19.43 -10.37
N ALA A 51 22.53 19.60 -9.46
CA ALA A 51 21.36 18.70 -9.37
C ALA A 51 20.42 18.91 -10.56
N LEU A 52 20.25 20.14 -11.06
CA LEU A 52 19.43 20.43 -12.25
C LEU A 52 19.99 19.78 -13.53
N SER A 53 21.30 19.54 -13.62
CA SER A 53 21.89 18.84 -14.76
C SER A 53 21.42 17.37 -14.85
N ALA A 54 20.86 16.79 -13.77
CA ALA A 54 20.21 15.49 -13.81
C ALA A 54 18.98 15.42 -14.77
N LEU A 55 18.45 16.58 -15.17
CA LEU A 55 17.38 16.67 -16.16
C LEU A 55 17.89 16.84 -17.58
N ASP A 56 19.22 16.88 -17.82
CA ASP A 56 19.79 16.99 -19.16
C ASP A 56 19.45 15.73 -19.97
N GLY A 57 18.92 15.94 -21.18
CA GLY A 57 18.50 14.84 -22.04
C GLY A 57 17.20 14.11 -21.62
N VAL A 58 16.51 14.56 -20.57
CA VAL A 58 15.21 14.01 -20.21
C VAL A 58 14.18 14.38 -21.28
N THR A 59 13.50 13.38 -21.80
CA THR A 59 12.48 13.49 -22.86
C THR A 59 11.15 12.96 -22.39
N PHE A 60 10.06 13.41 -23.02
CA PHE A 60 8.72 12.87 -22.78
C PHE A 60 8.64 11.38 -23.12
N ASP A 61 7.93 10.61 -22.31
CA ASP A 61 7.77 9.16 -22.50
C ASP A 61 6.28 8.77 -22.53
N GLN A 62 5.77 8.54 -23.73
CA GLN A 62 4.37 8.13 -23.94
C GLN A 62 4.06 6.79 -23.26
N SER A 63 5.04 5.90 -23.04
CA SER A 63 4.82 4.61 -22.39
C SER A 63 4.47 4.75 -20.92
N VAL A 64 5.02 5.78 -20.25
CA VAL A 64 4.69 6.17 -18.88
C VAL A 64 3.22 6.62 -18.79
N ILE A 65 2.77 7.47 -19.71
CA ILE A 65 1.37 7.90 -19.77
C ILE A 65 0.43 6.73 -20.05
N ASN A 66 0.82 5.85 -20.97
CA ASN A 66 0.04 4.65 -21.26
C ASN A 66 -0.09 3.74 -20.02
N SER A 67 0.96 3.63 -19.23
CA SER A 67 0.96 2.88 -17.96
C SER A 67 0.05 3.53 -16.92
N ASP A 68 0.13 4.87 -16.78
CA ASP A 68 -0.73 5.64 -15.88
C ASP A 68 -2.23 5.51 -16.25
N ARG A 69 -2.56 5.45 -17.53
CA ARG A 69 -3.95 5.29 -18.01
C ARG A 69 -4.45 3.85 -17.96
N ARG A 70 -3.53 2.87 -18.09
CA ARG A 70 -3.85 1.44 -18.05
C ARG A 70 -3.89 0.85 -16.66
N GLN A 71 -3.98 1.60 -15.60
CA GLN A 71 -4.14 1.04 -14.25
C GLN A 71 -5.41 0.16 -14.21
N SER A 72 -5.36 -0.89 -15.03
CA SER A 72 -6.36 -1.93 -15.09
C SER A 72 -6.33 -2.70 -13.79
N VAL A 73 -7.39 -2.65 -13.22
CA VAL A 73 -7.86 -3.07 -11.98
C VAL A 73 -7.74 -4.58 -11.83
N PHE A 74 -6.74 -5.00 -11.09
CA PHE A 74 -6.81 -6.32 -10.46
C PHE A 74 -7.67 -6.20 -9.21
N SER A 75 -8.98 -6.42 -9.38
CA SER A 75 -9.89 -6.63 -8.26
C SER A 75 -9.74 -8.09 -7.83
N GLN A 76 -8.75 -8.37 -6.95
CA GLN A 76 -8.60 -9.67 -6.33
C GLN A 76 -9.17 -9.65 -4.93
N SER A 77 -9.81 -10.75 -4.52
CA SER A 77 -10.17 -10.97 -3.14
C SER A 77 -8.91 -11.10 -2.26
N PHE A 78 -9.07 -10.93 -0.95
CA PHE A 78 -7.95 -11.12 -0.01
C PHE A 78 -7.32 -12.52 -0.15
N LEU A 79 -8.12 -13.58 -0.25
CA LEU A 79 -7.59 -14.94 -0.37
C LEU A 79 -6.82 -15.16 -1.67
N GLU A 80 -7.35 -14.70 -2.82
CA GLU A 80 -6.65 -14.81 -4.10
C GLU A 80 -5.33 -14.07 -4.11
N PHE A 81 -5.33 -12.85 -3.57
CA PHE A 81 -4.12 -12.03 -3.51
C PHE A 81 -3.12 -12.59 -2.49
N SER A 82 -3.57 -12.97 -1.29
CA SER A 82 -2.69 -13.51 -0.25
C SER A 82 -2.12 -14.89 -0.58
N ASP A 83 -2.86 -15.77 -1.23
CA ASP A 83 -2.34 -17.07 -1.69
C ASP A 83 -1.14 -16.91 -2.62
N ARG A 84 -1.18 -15.91 -3.49
CA ARG A 84 -0.10 -15.58 -4.42
C ARG A 84 1.04 -14.81 -3.74
N MET A 85 0.71 -13.82 -2.94
CA MET A 85 1.70 -12.89 -2.37
C MET A 85 2.34 -13.40 -1.08
N ALA A 86 1.61 -14.18 -0.27
CA ALA A 86 2.14 -14.84 0.93
C ALA A 86 2.45 -16.33 0.69
N ALA A 87 2.89 -16.67 -0.51
CA ALA A 87 3.27 -18.03 -0.88
C ALA A 87 4.46 -18.55 -0.06
N LYS A 88 4.54 -19.87 0.11
CA LYS A 88 5.57 -20.52 0.95
C LYS A 88 6.99 -20.06 0.64
N PHE A 89 7.34 -19.95 -0.65
CA PHE A 89 8.69 -19.54 -1.05
C PHE A 89 9.05 -18.14 -0.53
N ARG A 90 8.09 -17.19 -0.51
CA ARG A 90 8.31 -15.83 -0.04
C ARG A 90 8.44 -15.78 1.49
N ILE A 91 7.67 -16.61 2.19
CA ILE A 91 7.79 -16.77 3.66
C ILE A 91 9.16 -17.34 4.02
N ASP A 92 9.60 -18.42 3.34
CA ASP A 92 10.87 -19.07 3.61
C ASP A 92 12.06 -18.15 3.27
N ASN A 93 12.01 -17.46 2.12
CA ASN A 93 13.01 -16.46 1.75
C ASN A 93 13.05 -15.30 2.73
N GLY A 94 11.88 -14.83 3.21
CA GLY A 94 11.81 -13.79 4.22
C GLY A 94 12.52 -14.18 5.52
N ARG A 95 12.26 -15.39 6.02
CA ARG A 95 12.94 -15.95 7.20
C ARG A 95 14.45 -16.08 6.99
N ALA A 96 14.87 -16.56 5.82
CA ALA A 96 16.28 -16.67 5.48
C ALA A 96 16.97 -15.28 5.43
N ARG A 97 16.29 -14.24 4.90
CA ARG A 97 16.79 -12.87 4.88
C ARG A 97 16.91 -12.29 6.30
N ILE A 98 15.94 -12.54 7.16
CA ILE A 98 16.01 -12.14 8.57
C ILE A 98 17.22 -12.81 9.26
N ALA A 99 17.39 -14.11 9.08
CA ALA A 99 18.51 -14.83 9.66
C ALA A 99 19.87 -14.31 9.15
N LYS A 100 19.97 -14.05 7.83
CA LYS A 100 21.19 -13.51 7.22
C LYS A 100 21.56 -12.12 7.74
N ASN A 101 20.56 -11.26 7.99
CA ASN A 101 20.75 -9.86 8.40
C ASN A 101 20.39 -9.63 9.88
N LYS A 102 20.47 -10.68 10.71
CA LYS A 102 19.98 -10.65 12.11
C LYS A 102 20.51 -9.47 12.90
N ALA A 103 21.81 -9.21 12.85
CA ALA A 103 22.43 -8.12 13.60
C ALA A 103 21.91 -6.73 13.19
N VAL A 104 21.59 -6.55 11.91
CA VAL A 104 21.02 -5.31 11.39
C VAL A 104 19.57 -5.18 11.87
N PHE A 105 18.75 -6.23 11.76
CA PHE A 105 17.38 -6.21 12.23
C PHE A 105 17.26 -5.99 13.74
N ASP A 106 18.14 -6.62 14.55
CA ASP A 106 18.15 -6.43 16.00
C ASP A 106 18.40 -4.95 16.37
N LYS A 107 19.36 -4.29 15.72
CA LYS A 107 19.64 -2.85 15.92
C LYS A 107 18.44 -1.98 15.46
N ILE A 108 17.86 -2.30 14.32
CA ILE A 108 16.70 -1.57 13.78
C ILE A 108 15.50 -1.70 14.72
N GLU A 109 15.20 -2.89 15.21
CA GLU A 109 14.09 -3.09 16.16
C GLU A 109 14.36 -2.35 17.48
N GLN A 110 15.60 -2.37 17.97
CA GLN A 110 15.99 -1.59 19.13
C GLN A 110 15.81 -0.09 18.92
N GLN A 111 16.12 0.45 17.75
CA GLN A 111 16.09 1.88 17.45
C GLN A 111 14.67 2.37 17.10
N PHE A 112 13.97 1.66 16.24
CA PHE A 112 12.70 2.11 15.66
C PHE A 112 11.49 1.39 16.27
N GLY A 113 11.67 0.24 16.91
CA GLY A 113 10.59 -0.55 17.50
C GLY A 113 9.81 -1.37 16.49
N VAL A 114 10.27 -1.48 15.24
CA VAL A 114 9.60 -2.22 14.17
C VAL A 114 10.22 -3.61 14.05
N PRO A 115 9.45 -4.69 14.22
CA PRO A 115 9.96 -6.06 14.17
C PRO A 115 10.41 -6.46 12.75
N ALA A 116 11.46 -7.28 12.68
CA ALA A 116 12.00 -7.78 11.41
C ALA A 116 10.96 -8.37 10.44
N PRO A 117 9.97 -9.19 10.86
CA PRO A 117 8.95 -9.73 9.95
C PRO A 117 8.13 -8.66 9.23
N VAL A 118 7.89 -7.51 9.86
CA VAL A 118 7.11 -6.40 9.30
C VAL A 118 7.85 -5.75 8.14
N ILE A 119 9.09 -5.34 8.37
CA ILE A 119 9.96 -4.74 7.34
C ILE A 119 10.16 -5.72 6.18
N THR A 120 10.41 -6.99 6.52
CA THR A 120 10.62 -8.07 5.55
C THR A 120 9.40 -8.32 4.68
N ALA A 121 8.18 -8.18 5.22
CA ALA A 121 6.95 -8.35 4.45
C ALA A 121 6.79 -7.25 3.39
N PHE A 122 7.05 -5.99 3.71
CA PHE A 122 7.08 -4.91 2.72
C PHE A 122 8.18 -5.14 1.68
N TRP A 123 9.41 -5.43 2.10
CA TRP A 123 10.51 -5.74 1.18
C TRP A 123 10.20 -6.88 0.22
N ALA A 124 9.50 -7.91 0.70
CA ALA A 124 9.05 -9.03 -0.12
C ALA A 124 7.97 -8.62 -1.13
N LEU A 125 6.98 -7.82 -0.70
CA LEU A 125 5.84 -7.47 -1.55
C LEU A 125 6.19 -6.41 -2.59
N GLU A 126 7.05 -5.46 -2.25
CA GLU A 126 7.41 -4.37 -3.16
C GLU A 126 8.31 -4.87 -4.31
N THR A 127 9.33 -5.65 -4.01
CA THR A 127 10.34 -5.97 -5.03
C THR A 127 10.85 -7.42 -5.03
N ASP A 128 10.21 -8.35 -4.29
CA ASP A 128 10.79 -9.66 -4.04
C ASP A 128 12.25 -9.56 -3.53
N PHE A 129 12.44 -8.75 -2.47
CA PHE A 129 13.73 -8.53 -1.82
C PHE A 129 14.79 -7.88 -2.74
N GLY A 130 14.38 -6.91 -3.53
CA GLY A 130 15.25 -6.17 -4.46
C GLY A 130 15.44 -6.82 -5.82
N ALA A 131 14.75 -7.94 -6.10
CA ALA A 131 14.89 -8.61 -7.39
C ALA A 131 14.16 -7.88 -8.55
N ASN A 132 13.20 -7.02 -8.24
CA ASN A 132 12.32 -6.35 -9.23
C ASN A 132 12.17 -4.85 -8.92
N ASN A 133 13.24 -4.08 -9.02
CA ASN A 133 13.23 -2.64 -8.71
C ASN A 133 12.62 -1.76 -9.82
N GLY A 134 12.25 -2.33 -10.97
CA GLY A 134 11.86 -1.57 -12.17
C GLY A 134 13.05 -1.35 -13.12
N HIS A 135 12.79 -0.64 -14.21
CA HIS A 135 13.80 -0.44 -15.28
C HIS A 135 13.67 0.91 -16.01
N LEU A 136 12.77 1.78 -15.57
CA LEU A 136 12.57 3.10 -16.16
C LEU A 136 13.35 4.15 -15.37
N SER A 137 13.83 5.18 -16.08
CA SER A 137 14.40 6.36 -15.40
C SER A 137 13.32 7.06 -14.58
N THR A 138 13.53 7.15 -13.27
CA THR A 138 12.64 7.85 -12.34
C THR A 138 12.47 9.33 -12.73
N LEU A 139 13.57 10.00 -13.08
CA LEU A 139 13.51 11.41 -13.48
C LEU A 139 12.68 11.62 -14.74
N ARG A 140 12.84 10.76 -15.76
CA ARG A 140 12.03 10.80 -16.99
C ARG A 140 10.57 10.51 -16.69
N SER A 141 10.28 9.49 -15.89
CA SER A 141 8.92 9.11 -15.51
C SER A 141 8.21 10.25 -14.78
N LEU A 142 8.87 10.84 -13.77
CA LEU A 142 8.32 11.94 -13.01
C LEU A 142 8.13 13.21 -13.84
N ALA A 143 9.10 13.57 -14.71
CA ALA A 143 8.97 14.72 -15.59
C ALA A 143 7.80 14.55 -16.57
N THR A 144 7.64 13.35 -17.13
CA THR A 144 6.51 13.01 -18.00
C THR A 144 5.17 13.14 -17.29
N LEU A 145 5.06 12.60 -16.07
CA LEU A 145 3.83 12.65 -15.26
C LEU A 145 3.54 14.04 -14.71
N ALA A 146 4.58 14.84 -14.43
CA ALA A 146 4.45 16.22 -13.99
C ALA A 146 4.02 17.15 -15.14
N TYR A 147 4.39 16.81 -16.37
CA TYR A 147 3.91 17.50 -17.58
C TYR A 147 2.46 17.12 -17.92
N ASP A 148 2.02 15.91 -17.59
CA ASP A 148 0.66 15.42 -17.86
C ASP A 148 -0.39 16.15 -17.00
N CYS A 149 -1.59 16.37 -17.57
CA CYS A 149 -2.65 17.15 -16.94
C CYS A 149 -3.41 16.44 -15.82
N ARG A 150 -3.18 15.17 -15.59
CA ARG A 150 -3.99 14.40 -14.64
C ARG A 150 -3.64 14.69 -13.18
N ARG A 151 -2.35 14.78 -12.84
CA ARG A 151 -1.86 14.98 -11.46
C ARG A 151 -0.55 15.79 -11.45
N PRO A 152 -0.48 16.94 -12.13
CA PRO A 152 0.77 17.64 -12.36
C PRO A 152 1.46 18.09 -11.06
N GLU A 153 0.73 18.66 -10.10
CA GLU A 153 1.30 19.18 -8.86
C GLU A 153 1.96 18.09 -8.03
N LYS A 154 1.31 16.91 -7.92
CA LYS A 154 1.89 15.77 -7.22
C LYS A 154 3.25 15.40 -7.80
N PHE A 155 3.31 15.18 -9.11
CA PHE A 155 4.54 14.71 -9.76
C PHE A 155 5.60 15.81 -9.89
N ARG A 156 5.23 17.09 -9.92
CA ARG A 156 6.19 18.21 -9.80
C ARG A 156 6.88 18.21 -8.45
N ALA A 157 6.15 17.99 -7.36
CA ALA A 157 6.71 17.86 -6.02
C ALA A 157 7.67 16.67 -5.93
N GLU A 158 7.26 15.49 -6.42
CA GLU A 158 8.11 14.30 -6.44
C GLU A 158 9.36 14.49 -7.30
N LEU A 159 9.27 15.17 -8.45
CA LEU A 159 10.43 15.48 -9.29
C LEU A 159 11.40 16.43 -8.58
N THR A 160 10.88 17.40 -7.84
CA THR A 160 11.72 18.29 -7.02
C THR A 160 12.46 17.54 -5.93
N ASP A 161 11.78 16.60 -5.23
CA ASP A 161 12.41 15.77 -4.21
C ASP A 161 13.40 14.78 -4.79
N ALA A 162 13.16 14.28 -6.02
CA ALA A 162 14.14 13.49 -6.75
C ALA A 162 15.44 14.28 -7.00
N LEU A 163 15.33 15.56 -7.37
CA LEU A 163 16.50 16.44 -7.52
C LEU A 163 17.20 16.70 -6.18
N ARG A 164 16.47 16.78 -5.07
CA ARG A 164 17.05 16.90 -3.72
C ARG A 164 17.86 15.67 -3.31
N ILE A 165 17.43 14.47 -3.73
CA ILE A 165 18.21 13.22 -3.53
C ILE A 165 19.54 13.30 -4.28
N VAL A 166 19.52 13.77 -5.54
CA VAL A 166 20.75 14.02 -6.31
C VAL A 166 21.61 15.11 -5.66
N GLU A 167 20.99 16.18 -5.15
CA GLU A 167 21.67 17.28 -4.45
C GLU A 167 22.38 16.77 -3.19
N ARG A 168 21.73 15.93 -2.41
CA ARG A 168 22.31 15.32 -1.20
C ARG A 168 23.45 14.33 -1.53
N GLY A 169 23.45 13.78 -2.73
CA GLY A 169 24.48 12.85 -3.20
C GLY A 169 24.18 11.39 -2.89
N ASP A 170 22.97 11.07 -2.51
CA ASP A 170 22.57 9.69 -2.21
C ASP A 170 22.57 8.81 -3.45
N LEU A 171 22.07 9.35 -4.56
CA LEU A 171 22.03 8.65 -5.86
C LEU A 171 22.48 9.55 -6.98
N THR A 172 23.16 8.97 -7.98
CA THR A 172 23.37 9.60 -9.29
C THR A 172 22.09 9.48 -10.15
N PRO A 173 21.90 10.37 -11.15
CA PRO A 173 20.74 10.27 -12.05
C PRO A 173 20.56 8.89 -12.71
N ASP A 174 21.67 8.22 -13.06
CA ASP A 174 21.66 6.90 -13.70
C ASP A 174 21.26 5.77 -12.73
N GLN A 175 21.45 5.96 -11.42
CA GLN A 175 21.01 5.03 -10.39
C GLN A 175 19.51 5.16 -10.09
N MET A 176 18.88 6.27 -10.45
CA MET A 176 17.47 6.52 -10.18
C MET A 176 16.59 5.76 -11.17
N ILE A 177 16.46 4.46 -10.91
CA ILE A 177 15.70 3.51 -11.73
C ILE A 177 14.56 2.93 -10.89
N GLY A 178 13.37 2.86 -11.51
CA GLY A 178 12.17 2.36 -10.85
C GLY A 178 11.08 1.94 -11.83
N PRO A 179 9.84 1.77 -11.36
CA PRO A 179 8.66 1.62 -12.20
C PRO A 179 8.22 2.97 -12.80
N TRP A 180 7.12 2.91 -13.54
CA TRP A 180 6.61 4.05 -14.32
C TRP A 180 6.13 5.24 -13.48
N ALA A 181 5.74 5.03 -12.22
CA ALA A 181 5.18 6.11 -11.38
C ALA A 181 6.22 6.84 -10.52
N GLY A 182 7.52 6.51 -10.69
CA GLY A 182 8.63 7.26 -10.11
C GLY A 182 9.08 6.77 -8.73
N GLU A 183 8.56 5.65 -8.25
CA GLU A 183 9.06 4.99 -7.05
C GLU A 183 10.48 4.46 -7.28
N MET A 184 11.26 4.29 -6.22
CA MET A 184 12.64 3.82 -6.26
C MET A 184 12.99 2.89 -5.12
N GLY A 185 14.03 2.10 -5.35
CA GLY A 185 14.65 1.26 -4.33
C GLY A 185 13.86 0.00 -4.00
N GLN A 186 14.42 -0.77 -3.09
CA GLN A 186 13.91 -2.12 -2.81
C GLN A 186 12.57 -2.15 -2.05
N THR A 187 12.15 -1.03 -1.48
CA THR A 187 10.83 -0.85 -0.84
C THR A 187 9.97 0.20 -1.54
N GLN A 188 10.31 0.56 -2.78
CA GLN A 188 9.52 1.35 -3.71
C GLN A 188 9.05 2.69 -3.13
N PHE A 189 9.98 3.44 -2.54
CA PHE A 189 9.71 4.77 -2.02
C PHE A 189 9.55 5.78 -3.15
N VAL A 190 8.52 6.63 -3.07
CA VAL A 190 8.48 7.86 -3.87
C VAL A 190 9.57 8.82 -3.39
N PRO A 191 10.08 9.72 -4.23
CA PRO A 191 11.19 10.62 -3.86
C PRO A 191 10.98 11.40 -2.57
N SER A 192 9.78 11.90 -2.31
CA SER A 192 9.47 12.61 -1.07
C SER A 192 9.68 11.75 0.19
N ILE A 193 9.28 10.49 0.14
CA ILE A 193 9.49 9.53 1.24
C ILE A 193 10.97 9.15 1.34
N TYR A 194 11.62 8.90 0.20
CA TYR A 194 13.05 8.62 0.15
C TYR A 194 13.87 9.76 0.75
N TYR A 195 13.63 11.00 0.31
CA TYR A 195 14.35 12.18 0.81
C TYR A 195 14.16 12.41 2.31
N LYS A 196 12.92 12.21 2.80
CA LYS A 196 12.56 12.46 4.20
C LYS A 196 13.01 11.36 5.17
N TYR A 197 12.92 10.09 4.76
CA TYR A 197 13.11 8.93 5.64
C TYR A 197 14.32 8.06 5.29
N GLY A 198 14.97 8.30 4.15
CA GLY A 198 16.20 7.60 3.76
C GLY A 198 17.32 7.83 4.78
N LEU A 199 17.98 6.75 5.17
CA LEU A 199 19.07 6.73 6.12
C LEU A 199 20.30 6.04 5.52
N ASP A 200 21.45 6.64 5.70
CA ASP A 200 22.75 5.98 5.59
C ASP A 200 22.97 5.16 6.88
N TYR A 201 22.68 3.87 6.81
CA TYR A 201 22.72 3.00 7.98
C TYR A 201 23.95 2.10 8.03
N ASP A 202 24.63 1.93 6.91
CA ASP A 202 25.93 1.25 6.85
C ASP A 202 27.12 2.21 7.02
N GLY A 203 26.86 3.53 6.93
CA GLY A 203 27.85 4.58 7.22
C GLY A 203 28.79 4.85 6.04
N ASP A 204 28.38 4.59 4.80
CA ASP A 204 29.18 4.82 3.60
C ASP A 204 29.12 6.29 3.09
N GLY A 205 28.30 7.13 3.73
CA GLY A 205 28.14 8.56 3.45
C GLY A 205 26.95 8.92 2.57
N ARG A 206 26.05 7.96 2.26
CA ARG A 206 24.85 8.17 1.45
C ARG A 206 23.75 7.20 1.83
N ALA A 207 22.50 7.57 1.64
CA ALA A 207 21.38 6.66 1.79
C ALA A 207 21.12 5.95 0.47
N ASP A 208 21.60 4.70 0.29
CA ASP A 208 21.42 3.91 -0.95
C ASP A 208 20.31 2.87 -0.79
N LEU A 209 19.07 3.25 -1.03
CA LEU A 209 17.91 2.34 -0.94
C LEU A 209 17.78 1.38 -2.14
N ILE A 210 18.74 1.41 -3.06
CA ILE A 210 18.76 0.52 -4.23
C ILE A 210 19.70 -0.68 -3.99
N HIS A 211 20.90 -0.44 -3.42
CA HIS A 211 21.93 -1.46 -3.31
C HIS A 211 22.27 -1.82 -1.86
N SER A 212 22.19 -0.87 -0.91
CA SER A 212 22.49 -1.12 0.50
C SER A 212 21.29 -1.73 1.24
N VAL A 213 21.38 -3.02 1.57
CA VAL A 213 20.33 -3.70 2.38
C VAL A 213 20.15 -3.05 3.75
N PRO A 214 21.22 -2.69 4.51
CA PRO A 214 21.06 -1.98 5.77
C PRO A 214 20.23 -0.69 5.65
N ASP A 215 20.51 0.13 4.62
CA ASP A 215 19.80 1.38 4.37
C ASP A 215 18.33 1.15 4.05
N VAL A 216 18.06 0.18 3.18
CA VAL A 216 16.68 -0.23 2.81
C VAL A 216 15.87 -0.58 4.06
N LEU A 217 16.43 -1.45 4.92
CA LEU A 217 15.73 -1.95 6.09
C LEU A 217 15.54 -0.85 7.16
N ALA A 218 16.58 -0.06 7.41
CA ALA A 218 16.52 1.03 8.40
C ALA A 218 15.61 2.17 7.95
N SER A 219 15.67 2.55 6.67
CA SER A 219 14.78 3.58 6.10
C SER A 219 13.32 3.16 6.12
N SER A 220 13.04 1.88 5.83
CA SER A 220 11.68 1.32 5.92
C SER A 220 11.16 1.36 7.36
N ALA A 221 11.99 1.00 8.35
CA ALA A 221 11.63 1.09 9.76
C ALA A 221 11.43 2.54 10.22
N ASN A 222 12.30 3.45 9.76
CA ASN A 222 12.19 4.88 10.04
C ASN A 222 10.89 5.46 9.50
N TYR A 223 10.51 5.08 8.30
CA TYR A 223 9.23 5.49 7.71
C TYR A 223 8.04 4.92 8.49
N LEU A 224 8.02 3.63 8.80
CA LEU A 224 6.96 3.01 9.61
C LEU A 224 6.82 3.68 10.99
N LYS A 225 7.96 4.01 11.65
CA LYS A 225 7.96 4.80 12.89
C LYS A 225 7.35 6.19 12.68
N GLY A 226 7.71 6.84 11.57
CA GLY A 226 7.17 8.15 11.18
C GLY A 226 5.66 8.13 10.91
N LEU A 227 5.12 7.01 10.46
CA LEU A 227 3.69 6.75 10.28
C LEU A 227 2.96 6.40 11.60
N GLY A 228 3.68 6.33 12.74
CA GLY A 228 3.09 6.09 14.04
C GLY A 228 3.17 4.65 14.56
N TRP A 229 4.14 3.84 14.07
CA TRP A 229 4.35 2.49 14.59
C TRP A 229 4.61 2.50 16.09
N ARG A 230 3.87 1.68 16.85
CA ARG A 230 4.00 1.52 18.30
C ARG A 230 4.76 0.26 18.62
N ARG A 231 5.90 0.44 19.30
CA ARG A 231 6.75 -0.67 19.77
C ARG A 231 5.97 -1.63 20.66
N GLY A 232 6.13 -2.93 20.39
CA GLY A 232 5.56 -3.99 21.23
C GLY A 232 4.05 -4.21 21.04
N GLU A 233 3.34 -3.35 20.32
CA GLU A 233 1.94 -3.62 19.96
C GLU A 233 1.86 -4.55 18.74
N PRO A 234 0.92 -5.50 18.73
CA PRO A 234 0.66 -6.32 17.56
C PRO A 234 0.10 -5.46 16.41
N TRP A 235 0.13 -6.01 15.20
CA TRP A 235 -0.49 -5.38 14.02
C TRP A 235 -1.76 -6.10 13.61
N LEU A 236 -1.72 -7.43 13.51
CA LEU A 236 -2.84 -8.25 13.04
C LEU A 236 -2.81 -9.61 13.74
N LYS A 237 -3.96 -10.05 14.25
CA LYS A 237 -4.14 -11.39 14.81
C LYS A 237 -5.35 -12.03 14.17
N GLU A 238 -5.24 -13.28 13.75
CA GLU A 238 -6.40 -14.04 13.30
C GLU A 238 -7.43 -14.14 14.42
N ALA A 239 -8.70 -13.99 14.08
CA ALA A 239 -9.81 -14.07 15.01
C ALA A 239 -10.79 -15.18 14.60
N ARG A 240 -11.43 -15.79 15.61
CA ARG A 240 -12.63 -16.61 15.44
C ARG A 240 -13.84 -15.77 15.80
N VAL A 241 -14.80 -15.70 14.88
CA VAL A 241 -16.04 -14.96 15.09
C VAL A 241 -17.20 -15.93 15.31
N PRO A 242 -18.18 -15.58 16.16
CA PRO A 242 -19.40 -16.39 16.34
C PRO A 242 -20.21 -16.40 15.03
N GLU A 243 -21.20 -17.28 14.93
CA GLU A 243 -22.10 -17.32 13.78
C GLU A 243 -23.05 -16.13 13.74
N ASN A 244 -23.46 -15.69 14.91
CA ASN A 244 -24.37 -14.58 15.09
C ASN A 244 -23.75 -13.55 16.05
N MET A 245 -23.61 -12.34 15.58
CA MET A 245 -23.22 -11.17 16.35
C MET A 245 -23.81 -9.91 15.69
N ASP A 246 -23.69 -8.79 16.35
CA ASP A 246 -23.94 -7.49 15.71
C ASP A 246 -22.79 -7.18 14.73
N TRP A 247 -22.99 -7.54 13.45
CA TRP A 247 -21.99 -7.35 12.39
C TRP A 247 -21.70 -5.88 12.12
N SER A 248 -22.55 -4.95 12.58
CA SER A 248 -22.27 -3.52 12.46
C SER A 248 -21.04 -3.08 13.25
N GLN A 249 -20.61 -3.88 14.23
CA GLN A 249 -19.36 -3.65 14.98
C GLN A 249 -18.10 -4.00 14.18
N ALA A 250 -18.21 -4.79 13.11
CA ALA A 250 -17.08 -5.19 12.28
C ALA A 250 -16.70 -4.08 11.29
N ASP A 251 -15.83 -3.16 11.75
CA ASP A 251 -15.39 -1.98 10.99
C ASP A 251 -14.03 -1.50 11.50
N LEU A 252 -13.17 -1.04 10.59
CA LEU A 252 -11.87 -0.47 10.97
C LEU A 252 -11.97 0.86 11.72
N GLY A 253 -13.09 1.55 11.61
CA GLY A 253 -13.40 2.78 12.35
C GLY A 253 -13.98 2.53 13.75
N ILE A 254 -14.30 1.27 14.10
CA ILE A 254 -14.86 0.90 15.40
C ILE A 254 -13.81 0.11 16.17
N GLU A 255 -13.45 0.59 17.34
CA GLU A 255 -12.48 -0.07 18.22
C GLU A 255 -13.14 -0.50 19.52
N HIS A 256 -12.85 -1.72 19.93
CA HIS A 256 -13.16 -2.26 21.26
C HIS A 256 -11.90 -2.88 21.84
N THR A 257 -11.84 -3.00 23.14
CA THR A 257 -10.79 -3.77 23.78
C THR A 257 -10.90 -5.26 23.44
N VAL A 258 -9.78 -5.98 23.46
CA VAL A 258 -9.77 -7.44 23.23
C VAL A 258 -10.74 -8.14 24.19
N GLY A 259 -10.83 -7.68 25.45
CA GLY A 259 -11.78 -8.21 26.43
C GLY A 259 -13.26 -7.94 26.06
N GLU A 260 -13.57 -6.78 25.45
CA GLU A 260 -14.91 -6.48 24.93
C GLU A 260 -15.25 -7.35 23.73
N TRP A 261 -14.31 -7.52 22.80
CA TRP A 261 -14.44 -8.46 21.69
C TRP A 261 -14.71 -9.90 22.17
N ALA A 262 -14.00 -10.34 23.22
CA ALA A 262 -14.22 -11.67 23.80
C ALA A 262 -15.64 -11.82 24.38
N ARG A 263 -16.18 -10.78 25.02
CA ARG A 263 -17.58 -10.78 25.50
C ARG A 263 -18.61 -10.82 24.38
N MET A 264 -18.28 -10.30 23.19
CA MET A 264 -19.10 -10.41 21.98
C MET A 264 -18.91 -11.76 21.26
N GLY A 265 -18.06 -12.67 21.80
CA GLY A 265 -17.79 -13.97 21.24
C GLY A 265 -16.63 -14.02 20.23
N VAL A 266 -15.95 -12.89 19.99
CA VAL A 266 -14.77 -12.82 19.11
C VAL A 266 -13.53 -13.22 19.91
N GLN A 267 -12.82 -14.24 19.46
CA GLN A 267 -11.64 -14.78 20.14
C GLN A 267 -10.40 -14.70 19.24
N VAL A 268 -9.25 -14.39 19.84
CA VAL A 268 -7.96 -14.54 19.16
C VAL A 268 -7.74 -16.02 18.83
N ALA A 269 -7.45 -16.35 17.59
CA ALA A 269 -7.18 -17.71 17.16
C ALA A 269 -5.81 -18.20 17.67
N ASN A 270 -5.59 -19.50 17.57
CA ASN A 270 -4.30 -20.15 17.83
C ASN A 270 -3.75 -20.02 19.27
N GLY A 271 -4.57 -19.62 20.23
CA GLY A 271 -4.16 -19.52 21.64
C GLY A 271 -3.16 -18.38 21.93
N ASP A 272 -2.98 -17.45 21.01
CA ASP A 272 -2.13 -16.28 21.20
C ASP A 272 -2.65 -15.44 22.37
N ARG A 273 -1.76 -15.05 23.26
CA ARG A 273 -2.11 -14.13 24.37
C ARG A 273 -1.95 -12.68 23.90
N VAL A 274 -3.03 -11.94 24.00
CA VAL A 274 -3.05 -10.49 23.75
C VAL A 274 -3.66 -9.82 25.00
N PRO A 275 -3.08 -8.71 25.49
CA PRO A 275 -3.64 -8.00 26.65
C PRO A 275 -5.10 -7.62 26.41
N GLU A 276 -5.98 -7.93 27.38
CA GLU A 276 -7.43 -7.69 27.28
C GLU A 276 -7.80 -6.20 27.10
N GLY A 277 -6.99 -5.29 27.64
CA GLY A 277 -7.20 -3.85 27.50
C GLY A 277 -6.72 -3.23 26.18
N LEU A 278 -6.09 -4.02 25.29
CA LEU A 278 -5.59 -3.49 24.04
C LEU A 278 -6.73 -3.27 23.05
N GLN A 279 -6.76 -2.09 22.44
CA GLN A 279 -7.78 -1.72 21.44
C GLN A 279 -7.53 -2.40 20.10
N ALA A 280 -8.57 -2.90 19.50
CA ALA A 280 -8.54 -3.50 18.16
C ALA A 280 -9.87 -3.28 17.43
N SER A 281 -9.82 -3.26 16.11
CA SER A 281 -10.99 -3.31 15.24
C SER A 281 -11.16 -4.72 14.69
N LEU A 282 -12.40 -5.14 14.43
CA LEU A 282 -12.67 -6.41 13.74
C LEU A 282 -12.66 -6.20 12.24
N LEU A 283 -11.65 -6.77 11.58
CA LEU A 283 -11.47 -6.73 10.14
C LEU A 283 -11.96 -8.02 9.49
N LEU A 284 -12.93 -7.89 8.62
CA LEU A 284 -13.50 -8.97 7.81
C LEU A 284 -13.22 -8.69 6.31
N PRO A 285 -12.04 -9.05 5.77
CA PRO A 285 -11.68 -8.68 4.40
C PRO A 285 -12.60 -9.27 3.34
N MET A 286 -13.27 -10.39 3.65
CA MET A 286 -14.21 -11.09 2.78
C MET A 286 -15.57 -11.32 3.46
N GLY A 287 -15.98 -10.43 4.35
CA GLY A 287 -17.23 -10.52 5.11
C GLY A 287 -17.22 -11.59 6.21
N ARG A 288 -18.37 -11.75 6.86
CA ARG A 288 -18.55 -12.60 8.05
C ARG A 288 -18.25 -14.09 7.85
N ASN A 289 -18.31 -14.55 6.60
CA ASN A 289 -18.05 -15.95 6.26
C ASN A 289 -16.59 -16.19 5.84
N GLY A 290 -15.78 -15.14 5.74
CA GLY A 290 -14.39 -15.19 5.34
C GLY A 290 -13.41 -15.22 6.51
N PRO A 291 -12.12 -15.05 6.20
CA PRO A 291 -11.10 -14.80 7.20
C PRO A 291 -11.46 -13.60 8.09
N ALA A 292 -11.17 -13.70 9.38
CA ALA A 292 -11.41 -12.63 10.34
C ALA A 292 -10.12 -12.30 11.10
N PHE A 293 -9.93 -11.02 11.40
CA PHE A 293 -8.76 -10.55 12.13
C PHE A 293 -9.14 -9.47 13.15
N LEU A 294 -8.43 -9.47 14.27
CA LEU A 294 -8.31 -8.29 15.11
C LEU A 294 -7.15 -7.44 14.58
N ALA A 295 -7.48 -6.25 14.11
CA ALA A 295 -6.56 -5.25 13.58
C ALA A 295 -6.27 -4.22 14.67
N PHE A 296 -5.01 -4.13 15.09
CA PHE A 296 -4.55 -3.24 16.14
C PHE A 296 -4.06 -1.90 15.57
N HIS A 297 -3.62 -0.98 16.42
CA HIS A 297 -3.13 0.32 15.97
C HIS A 297 -2.07 0.18 14.85
N ASN A 298 -1.13 -0.74 15.00
CA ASN A 298 -0.07 -0.94 14.00
C ASN A 298 -0.59 -1.42 12.63
N PHE A 299 -1.80 -1.95 12.53
CA PHE A 299 -2.42 -2.23 11.23
C PHE A 299 -2.80 -0.94 10.49
N LYS A 300 -3.15 0.14 11.20
CA LYS A 300 -3.39 1.44 10.56
C LYS A 300 -2.15 1.97 9.85
N VAL A 301 -0.95 1.66 10.38
CA VAL A 301 0.33 2.02 9.74
C VAL A 301 0.52 1.30 8.39
N TYR A 302 0.03 0.07 8.24
CA TYR A 302 0.01 -0.61 6.93
C TYR A 302 -0.90 0.11 5.93
N LEU A 303 -2.04 0.65 6.38
CA LEU A 303 -2.95 1.42 5.53
C LEU A 303 -2.37 2.79 5.15
N GLU A 304 -1.55 3.40 6.01
CA GLU A 304 -0.80 4.63 5.67
C GLU A 304 0.33 4.36 4.67
N TRP A 305 0.97 3.18 4.74
CA TRP A 305 1.94 2.77 3.71
C TRP A 305 1.26 2.55 2.36
N ASN A 306 0.12 1.87 2.34
CA ASN A 306 -0.65 1.62 1.12
C ASN A 306 -2.15 1.54 1.45
N GLN A 307 -2.95 2.44 0.89
CA GLN A 307 -4.39 2.55 1.16
C GLN A 307 -5.23 1.39 0.62
N SER A 308 -4.65 0.47 -0.15
CA SER A 308 -5.34 -0.74 -0.59
C SER A 308 -5.56 -1.70 0.57
N LEU A 309 -6.81 -1.88 0.99
CA LEU A 309 -7.15 -2.82 2.07
C LEU A 309 -6.65 -4.25 1.80
N VAL A 310 -6.76 -4.71 0.56
CA VAL A 310 -6.30 -6.06 0.16
C VAL A 310 -4.77 -6.15 0.28
N TYR A 311 -4.05 -5.13 -0.22
CA TYR A 311 -2.58 -5.09 -0.08
C TYR A 311 -2.18 -5.05 1.39
N SER A 312 -2.69 -4.09 2.17
CA SER A 312 -2.30 -3.88 3.56
C SER A 312 -2.64 -5.07 4.46
N THR A 313 -3.82 -5.69 4.24
CA THR A 313 -4.16 -6.94 4.94
C THR A 313 -3.20 -8.07 4.56
N THR A 314 -2.82 -8.18 3.29
CA THR A 314 -1.88 -9.22 2.82
C THR A 314 -0.47 -8.97 3.35
N ALA A 315 0.01 -7.73 3.37
CA ALA A 315 1.31 -7.37 3.94
C ALA A 315 1.39 -7.70 5.44
N ALA A 316 0.35 -7.29 6.18
CA ALA A 316 0.23 -7.59 7.60
C ALA A 316 0.13 -9.12 7.86
N TYR A 317 -0.62 -9.83 7.04
CA TYR A 317 -0.72 -11.29 7.09
C TYR A 317 0.61 -11.97 6.75
N LEU A 318 1.31 -11.53 5.68
CA LEU A 318 2.64 -12.07 5.34
C LEU A 318 3.62 -11.87 6.50
N ALA A 319 3.61 -10.71 7.16
CA ALA A 319 4.43 -10.47 8.34
C ALA A 319 4.12 -11.47 9.47
N THR A 320 2.83 -11.77 9.74
CA THR A 320 2.47 -12.81 10.74
C THR A 320 2.97 -14.19 10.34
N ARG A 321 2.89 -14.55 9.05
CA ARG A 321 3.39 -15.81 8.52
C ARG A 321 4.90 -15.96 8.64
N ILE A 322 5.64 -14.89 8.30
CA ILE A 322 7.10 -14.83 8.48
C ILE A 322 7.45 -14.98 9.96
N ALA A 323 6.69 -14.33 10.86
CA ALA A 323 6.85 -14.45 12.32
C ALA A 323 6.48 -15.82 12.90
N GLY A 324 5.96 -16.75 12.09
CA GLY A 324 5.69 -18.12 12.51
C GLY A 324 4.22 -18.51 12.68
N ALA A 325 3.30 -17.58 12.49
CA ALA A 325 1.87 -17.90 12.58
C ALA A 325 1.44 -18.94 11.52
N PRO A 326 0.46 -19.80 11.81
CA PRO A 326 -0.10 -20.74 10.83
C PRO A 326 -0.86 -20.02 9.70
N ALA A 327 -1.23 -20.76 8.66
CA ALA A 327 -2.11 -20.24 7.63
C ALA A 327 -3.47 -19.87 8.21
N VAL A 328 -4.02 -18.74 7.77
CA VAL A 328 -5.33 -18.27 8.20
C VAL A 328 -6.44 -19.23 7.76
N SER A 329 -7.49 -19.35 8.56
CA SER A 329 -8.73 -20.04 8.16
C SER A 329 -9.32 -19.38 6.92
N ARG A 330 -9.73 -20.19 5.96
CA ARG A 330 -10.35 -19.70 4.71
C ARG A 330 -11.83 -19.31 4.88
N GLY A 331 -12.38 -19.50 6.07
CA GLY A 331 -13.79 -19.21 6.36
C GLY A 331 -14.74 -20.32 5.89
N ARG A 332 -16.03 -19.96 5.75
CA ARG A 332 -17.15 -20.90 5.54
C ARG A 332 -17.80 -20.71 4.16
N GLY A 333 -17.06 -20.91 3.09
CA GLY A 333 -17.64 -20.84 1.73
C GLY A 333 -17.92 -19.43 1.23
N VAL A 334 -16.96 -18.53 1.37
CA VAL A 334 -17.03 -17.18 0.80
C VAL A 334 -17.00 -17.25 -0.73
N VAL A 335 -17.93 -16.57 -1.37
CA VAL A 335 -17.91 -16.33 -2.82
C VAL A 335 -17.17 -15.01 -3.06
N PRO A 336 -16.00 -15.02 -3.73
CA PRO A 336 -15.32 -13.78 -4.09
C PRO A 336 -16.19 -12.94 -5.04
N PHE A 337 -16.21 -11.64 -4.83
CA PHE A 337 -16.79 -10.70 -5.76
C PHE A 337 -15.76 -10.30 -6.81
N GLY A 338 -16.08 -10.56 -8.07
CA GLY A 338 -15.22 -10.21 -9.20
C GLY A 338 -15.32 -8.72 -9.57
N TYR A 339 -14.46 -8.33 -10.50
CA TYR A 339 -14.35 -6.95 -10.98
C TYR A 339 -15.68 -6.37 -11.48
N GLU A 340 -16.33 -7.06 -12.41
CA GLU A 340 -17.57 -6.58 -13.03
C GLU A 340 -18.71 -6.45 -12.01
N GLN A 341 -18.82 -7.43 -11.10
CA GLN A 341 -19.82 -7.39 -10.04
C GLN A 341 -19.58 -6.23 -9.06
N THR A 342 -18.32 -5.97 -8.71
CA THR A 342 -17.98 -4.85 -7.83
C THR A 342 -18.24 -3.51 -8.52
N LYS A 343 -17.91 -3.39 -9.79
CA LYS A 343 -18.17 -2.19 -10.60
C LYS A 343 -19.65 -1.92 -10.75
N GLU A 344 -20.46 -2.96 -11.02
CA GLU A 344 -21.92 -2.84 -11.03
C GLU A 344 -22.46 -2.35 -9.68
N LEU A 345 -22.01 -2.97 -8.59
CA LEU A 345 -22.41 -2.59 -7.25
C LEU A 345 -22.07 -1.12 -6.94
N GLN A 346 -20.86 -0.68 -7.27
CA GLN A 346 -20.44 0.71 -7.12
C GLN A 346 -21.36 1.65 -7.92
N GLY A 347 -21.73 1.29 -9.16
CA GLY A 347 -22.66 2.05 -9.99
C GLY A 347 -24.04 2.16 -9.35
N LEU A 348 -24.59 1.05 -8.84
CA LEU A 348 -25.89 1.01 -8.16
C LEU A 348 -25.89 1.86 -6.88
N LEU A 349 -24.81 1.78 -6.08
CA LEU A 349 -24.64 2.58 -4.85
C LEU A 349 -24.55 4.06 -5.17
N ARG A 350 -23.73 4.45 -6.15
CA ARG A 350 -23.57 5.85 -6.59
C ARG A 350 -24.89 6.43 -7.11
N ALA A 351 -25.65 5.68 -7.91
CA ALA A 351 -26.95 6.09 -8.40
C ALA A 351 -27.98 6.36 -7.28
N LYS A 352 -27.76 5.78 -6.10
CA LYS A 352 -28.58 6.00 -4.90
C LYS A 352 -27.98 7.03 -3.93
N GLY A 353 -26.93 7.77 -4.35
CA GLY A 353 -26.31 8.85 -3.58
C GLY A 353 -25.30 8.40 -2.53
N TYR A 354 -24.84 7.15 -2.58
CA TYR A 354 -23.78 6.69 -1.67
C TYR A 354 -22.40 6.98 -2.25
N ASP A 355 -21.48 7.43 -1.38
CA ASP A 355 -20.08 7.61 -1.75
C ASP A 355 -19.38 6.26 -1.87
N VAL A 356 -18.88 5.95 -3.05
CA VAL A 356 -18.11 4.72 -3.34
C VAL A 356 -16.68 5.03 -3.77
N GLY A 357 -16.30 6.31 -3.77
CA GLY A 357 -15.10 6.77 -4.44
C GLY A 357 -15.23 6.64 -5.97
N GLU A 358 -14.22 6.15 -6.64
CA GLU A 358 -14.29 5.86 -8.07
C GLU A 358 -15.07 4.56 -8.33
N VAL A 359 -15.78 4.48 -9.46
CA VAL A 359 -16.41 3.24 -9.95
C VAL A 359 -15.33 2.45 -10.70
N ASP A 360 -14.42 1.87 -9.94
CA ASP A 360 -13.19 1.26 -10.42
C ASP A 360 -13.15 -0.28 -10.28
N GLY A 361 -14.25 -0.88 -9.78
CA GLY A 361 -14.34 -2.32 -9.55
C GLY A 361 -13.51 -2.82 -8.37
N LYS A 362 -12.96 -1.94 -7.53
CA LYS A 362 -12.22 -2.29 -6.30
C LYS A 362 -13.09 -2.14 -5.07
N LEU A 363 -13.02 -3.12 -4.19
CA LEU A 363 -13.74 -3.07 -2.92
C LEU A 363 -12.93 -2.31 -1.86
N GLY A 364 -12.75 -0.99 -2.09
CA GLY A 364 -12.04 -0.08 -1.20
C GLY A 364 -12.85 0.33 0.04
N LEU A 365 -12.23 1.13 0.92
CA LEU A 365 -12.83 1.53 2.20
C LEU A 365 -14.14 2.32 2.00
N ALA A 366 -14.19 3.28 1.05
CA ALA A 366 -15.41 4.06 0.78
C ALA A 366 -16.55 3.17 0.28
N THR A 367 -16.28 2.26 -0.66
CA THR A 367 -17.28 1.29 -1.15
C THR A 367 -17.78 0.39 -0.01
N ARG A 368 -16.89 -0.11 0.85
CA ARG A 368 -17.24 -0.95 2.00
C ARG A 368 -18.11 -0.21 3.02
N ALA A 369 -17.78 1.06 3.33
CA ALA A 369 -18.59 1.90 4.21
C ALA A 369 -20.00 2.12 3.65
N SER A 370 -20.13 2.32 2.35
CA SER A 370 -21.43 2.47 1.68
C SER A 370 -22.23 1.17 1.64
N ILE A 371 -21.57 0.02 1.43
CA ILE A 371 -22.20 -1.30 1.55
C ILE A 371 -22.79 -1.48 2.95
N LYS A 372 -22.03 -1.19 4.00
CA LYS A 372 -22.48 -1.32 5.39
C LYS A 372 -23.75 -0.50 5.66
N LYS A 373 -23.74 0.77 5.27
CA LYS A 373 -24.92 1.64 5.44
C LYS A 373 -26.17 1.07 4.75
N VAL A 374 -26.00 0.48 3.57
CA VAL A 374 -27.13 -0.13 2.84
C VAL A 374 -27.54 -1.44 3.49
N GLN A 375 -26.61 -2.26 3.95
CA GLN A 375 -26.91 -3.49 4.69
C GLN A 375 -27.75 -3.18 5.95
N GLU A 376 -27.35 -2.19 6.74
CA GLU A 376 -28.10 -1.72 7.91
C GLU A 376 -29.52 -1.26 7.54
N LYS A 377 -29.65 -0.42 6.51
CA LYS A 377 -30.94 0.08 6.02
C LYS A 377 -31.87 -1.03 5.54
N LEU A 378 -31.30 -2.11 5.02
CA LEU A 378 -32.06 -3.26 4.48
C LEU A 378 -32.28 -4.38 5.50
N GLY A 379 -31.79 -4.24 6.73
CA GLY A 379 -31.83 -5.29 7.75
C GLY A 379 -30.98 -6.52 7.40
N LEU A 380 -29.96 -6.34 6.57
CA LEU A 380 -28.99 -7.37 6.23
C LEU A 380 -27.81 -7.36 7.22
N PRO A 381 -27.09 -8.47 7.39
CA PRO A 381 -25.87 -8.47 8.18
C PRO A 381 -24.87 -7.41 7.67
N ALA A 382 -24.54 -6.44 8.52
CA ALA A 382 -23.77 -5.25 8.15
C ALA A 382 -22.25 -5.50 8.25
N ASP A 383 -21.73 -6.47 7.48
CA ASP A 383 -20.34 -6.93 7.51
C ASP A 383 -19.44 -6.22 6.48
N SER A 384 -19.94 -5.16 5.83
CA SER A 384 -19.24 -4.36 4.83
C SER A 384 -18.79 -5.15 3.60
N TYR A 385 -19.27 -6.37 3.38
CA TYR A 385 -18.93 -7.18 2.22
C TYR A 385 -20.15 -7.41 1.33
N PRO A 386 -20.02 -7.37 -0.01
CA PRO A 386 -21.14 -7.53 -0.90
C PRO A 386 -21.69 -8.96 -0.89
N SER A 387 -22.98 -9.09 -1.19
CA SER A 387 -23.64 -10.36 -1.39
C SER A 387 -24.55 -10.30 -2.63
N PRO A 388 -24.87 -11.46 -3.26
CA PRO A 388 -25.85 -11.51 -4.34
C PRO A 388 -27.22 -10.92 -3.93
N GLU A 389 -27.63 -11.15 -2.68
CA GLU A 389 -28.87 -10.59 -2.14
C GLU A 389 -28.84 -9.06 -2.10
N LEU A 390 -27.72 -8.45 -1.67
CA LEU A 390 -27.56 -7.00 -1.67
C LEU A 390 -27.74 -6.41 -3.06
N ILE A 391 -27.11 -6.99 -4.08
CA ILE A 391 -27.24 -6.53 -5.47
C ILE A 391 -28.69 -6.65 -5.93
N ALA A 392 -29.35 -7.80 -5.69
CA ALA A 392 -30.74 -8.01 -6.09
C ALA A 392 -31.67 -6.94 -5.49
N ARG A 393 -31.49 -6.61 -4.18
CA ARG A 393 -32.27 -5.56 -3.52
C ARG A 393 -31.94 -4.14 -4.01
N LEU A 394 -30.71 -3.90 -4.44
CA LEU A 394 -30.33 -2.61 -5.02
C LEU A 394 -30.91 -2.40 -6.43
N ARG A 395 -31.09 -3.47 -7.20
CA ARG A 395 -31.72 -3.43 -8.54
C ARG A 395 -33.23 -3.22 -8.45
N SER A 396 -33.90 -3.76 -7.45
CA SER A 396 -35.37 -3.74 -7.31
C SER A 396 -35.94 -2.45 -6.72
N ARG A 397 -35.14 -1.50 -6.33
CA ARG A 397 -35.48 -0.20 -5.74
C ARG A 397 -34.84 0.95 -6.53
#